data_0e3d1229da859b2085f12d370edc731c
#
_entry.id   0e3d1229da859b2085f12d370edc731c
#
_cell.length_a   1.000
_cell.length_b   1.000
_cell.length_c   1.000
_cell.angle_alpha   90.00
_cell.angle_beta   90.00
_cell.angle_gamma   90.00
#
_symmetry.space_group_name_H-M   'P 1'
#
loop_
_entity.id
_entity.type
_entity.pdbx_description
1 polymer ?
#
loop_
_entity_poly.entity_id
_entity_poly.type
_entity_poly.pdbx_seq_one_letter_code
_entity_poly.pdbx_strand_id
1 'polypeptide(L)'
;MPDSELLIAFFASAAVFAYAPGPSTLYAAAQTIAGGRKQGLRAALGIHLGGYFHVVIVAMGVASLFMALPMAYTAMKVIGGLYLCVLGIKMWRSAGADQSDQASTKRVTDSEQHRVDRPNTASDAHITAKKTLFRSALVEILNPKTAIFYLAFLPQFTDPAASLSVSTQLIILGSVVNILFSSADLICVYFASRVLALLQQPEGARSFLNRFAGFVLGLLGLNLLI
;
A
#
# COMPACT_ATOMS: atom_id res chain seq x y z
N MET A 1 -0.26 22.46 -10.69
CA MET A 1 -0.77 21.10 -10.86
C MET A 1 0.13 20.42 -11.86
N PRO A 2 0.51 19.15 -11.68
CA PRO A 2 1.30 18.42 -12.67
C PRO A 2 0.61 18.38 -14.02
N ASP A 3 1.39 18.32 -15.10
CA ASP A 3 0.86 18.19 -16.47
C ASP A 3 0.02 16.92 -16.61
N SER A 4 -0.90 16.91 -17.59
CA SER A 4 -1.84 15.77 -17.79
C SER A 4 -1.15 14.43 -17.97
N GLU A 5 0.03 14.39 -18.60
CA GLU A 5 0.82 13.19 -18.77
C GLU A 5 1.35 12.66 -17.45
N LEU A 6 1.81 13.55 -16.57
CA LEU A 6 2.29 13.20 -15.24
C LEU A 6 1.16 12.70 -14.35
N LEU A 7 -0.05 13.23 -14.49
CA LEU A 7 -1.24 12.74 -13.78
C LEU A 7 -1.64 11.33 -14.25
N ILE A 8 -1.59 11.06 -15.55
CA ILE A 8 -1.85 9.71 -16.09
C ILE A 8 -0.83 8.71 -15.53
N ALA A 9 0.46 9.07 -15.55
CA ALA A 9 1.52 8.25 -14.98
C ALA A 9 1.32 7.99 -13.47
N PHE A 10 0.89 9.02 -12.72
CA PHE A 10 0.55 8.91 -11.30
C PHE A 10 -0.57 7.88 -11.08
N PHE A 11 -1.72 8.05 -11.73
CA PHE A 11 -2.86 7.16 -11.53
C PHE A 11 -2.58 5.73 -11.98
N ALA A 12 -1.91 5.56 -13.13
CA ALA A 12 -1.56 4.23 -13.63
C ALA A 12 -0.63 3.50 -12.66
N SER A 13 0.43 4.16 -12.19
CA SER A 13 1.40 3.58 -11.27
C SER A 13 0.80 3.32 -9.89
N ALA A 14 0.03 4.26 -9.35
CA ALA A 14 -0.67 4.11 -8.08
C ALA A 14 -1.67 2.95 -8.12
N ALA A 15 -2.46 2.82 -9.20
CA ALA A 15 -3.39 1.72 -9.38
C ALA A 15 -2.67 0.38 -9.45
N VAL A 16 -1.62 0.26 -10.28
CA VAL A 16 -0.84 -0.97 -10.37
C VAL A 16 -0.30 -1.40 -9.00
N PHE A 17 0.23 -0.45 -8.23
CA PHE A 17 0.76 -0.75 -6.90
C PHE A 17 -0.35 -1.09 -5.89
N ALA A 18 -1.49 -0.39 -5.94
CA ALA A 18 -2.64 -0.62 -5.08
C ALA A 18 -3.21 -2.05 -5.23
N TYR A 19 -3.32 -2.52 -6.48
CA TYR A 19 -3.87 -3.85 -6.77
C TYR A 19 -2.83 -4.97 -6.71
N ALA A 20 -1.54 -4.67 -6.54
CA ALA A 20 -0.53 -5.66 -6.24
C ALA A 20 -0.68 -6.18 -4.80
N PRO A 21 -1.02 -7.47 -4.59
CA PRO A 21 -1.31 -8.01 -3.26
C PRO A 21 -0.16 -7.74 -2.28
N GLY A 22 -0.49 -7.16 -1.13
CA GLY A 22 0.46 -6.83 -0.07
C GLY A 22 0.04 -7.39 1.28
N PRO A 23 0.87 -7.20 2.33
CA PRO A 23 0.57 -7.68 3.68
C PRO A 23 -0.79 -7.21 4.20
N SER A 24 -1.13 -5.93 4.01
CA SER A 24 -2.40 -5.34 4.47
C SER A 24 -3.61 -5.96 3.78
N THR A 25 -3.55 -6.10 2.44
CA THR A 25 -4.62 -6.68 1.64
C THR A 25 -4.84 -8.15 2.00
N LEU A 26 -3.75 -8.91 2.22
CA LEU A 26 -3.82 -10.29 2.68
C LEU A 26 -4.40 -10.38 4.11
N TYR A 27 -4.05 -9.43 4.98
CA TYR A 27 -4.60 -9.36 6.32
C TYR A 27 -6.11 -9.09 6.29
N ALA A 28 -6.60 -8.15 5.45
CA ALA A 28 -8.03 -7.90 5.28
C ALA A 28 -8.78 -9.13 4.76
N ALA A 29 -8.18 -9.87 3.82
CA ALA A 29 -8.73 -11.14 3.33
C ALA A 29 -8.82 -12.19 4.44
N ALA A 30 -7.75 -12.38 5.21
CA ALA A 30 -7.71 -13.32 6.33
C ALA A 30 -8.76 -12.99 7.40
N GLN A 31 -8.91 -11.71 7.76
CA GLN A 31 -9.96 -11.25 8.68
C GLN A 31 -11.37 -11.50 8.13
N THR A 32 -11.54 -11.39 6.81
CA THR A 32 -12.82 -11.68 6.17
C THR A 32 -13.17 -13.17 6.26
N ILE A 33 -12.20 -14.04 6.06
CA ILE A 33 -12.42 -15.49 6.11
C ILE A 33 -12.67 -15.95 7.55
N ALA A 34 -11.89 -15.43 8.51
CA ALA A 34 -12.00 -15.81 9.92
C ALA A 34 -13.30 -15.32 10.58
N GLY A 35 -13.73 -14.10 10.29
CA GLY A 35 -14.84 -13.44 10.99
C GLY A 35 -15.95 -12.88 10.09
N GLY A 36 -15.94 -13.24 8.81
CA GLY A 36 -16.91 -12.79 7.83
C GLY A 36 -16.68 -11.34 7.34
N ARG A 37 -17.52 -10.92 6.38
CA ARG A 37 -17.38 -9.61 5.71
C ARG A 37 -17.34 -8.43 6.67
N LYS A 38 -18.13 -8.44 7.76
CA LYS A 38 -18.13 -7.35 8.75
C LYS A 38 -16.77 -7.16 9.41
N GLN A 39 -16.07 -8.25 9.71
CA GLN A 39 -14.73 -8.19 10.29
C GLN A 39 -13.70 -7.74 9.25
N GLY A 40 -13.81 -8.23 8.01
CA GLY A 40 -12.99 -7.76 6.90
C GLY A 40 -13.14 -6.27 6.62
N LEU A 41 -14.37 -5.74 6.61
CA LEU A 41 -14.61 -4.30 6.45
C LEU A 41 -14.01 -3.45 7.58
N ARG A 42 -14.07 -3.94 8.84
CA ARG A 42 -13.41 -3.28 9.97
C ARG A 42 -11.89 -3.30 9.81
N ALA A 43 -11.35 -4.40 9.31
CA ALA A 43 -9.92 -4.49 9.01
C ALA A 43 -9.53 -3.52 7.90
N ALA A 44 -10.27 -3.48 6.80
CA ALA A 44 -10.03 -2.53 5.71
C ALA A 44 -10.12 -1.07 6.17
N LEU A 45 -11.10 -0.73 7.04
CA LEU A 45 -11.19 0.60 7.64
C LEU A 45 -9.97 0.93 8.52
N GLY A 46 -9.49 -0.03 9.31
CA GLY A 46 -8.28 0.15 10.12
C GLY A 46 -7.05 0.38 9.24
N ILE A 47 -6.88 -0.40 8.17
CA ILE A 47 -5.82 -0.23 7.19
C ILE A 47 -5.89 1.16 6.55
N HIS A 48 -7.08 1.59 6.13
CA HIS A 48 -7.29 2.93 5.56
C HIS A 48 -6.87 4.04 6.52
N LEU A 49 -7.24 3.94 7.81
CA LEU A 49 -6.81 4.91 8.82
C LEU A 49 -5.28 4.86 9.05
N GLY A 50 -4.68 3.67 9.05
CA GLY A 50 -3.22 3.49 9.09
C GLY A 50 -2.51 4.11 7.88
N GLY A 51 -3.12 4.04 6.70
CA GLY A 51 -2.61 4.68 5.48
C GLY A 51 -2.50 6.20 5.61
N TYR A 52 -3.46 6.86 6.26
CA TYR A 52 -3.36 8.31 6.54
C TYR A 52 -2.20 8.68 7.46
N PHE A 53 -1.77 7.77 8.34
CA PHE A 53 -0.56 8.00 9.13
C PHE A 53 0.66 8.22 8.20
N HIS A 54 0.83 7.39 7.17
CA HIS A 54 1.89 7.57 6.18
C HIS A 54 1.74 8.87 5.39
N VAL A 55 0.51 9.22 4.98
CA VAL A 55 0.24 10.50 4.28
C VAL A 55 0.72 11.68 5.13
N VAL A 56 0.35 11.72 6.40
CA VAL A 56 0.72 12.81 7.32
C VAL A 56 2.23 12.86 7.54
N ILE A 57 2.86 11.72 7.82
CA ILE A 57 4.32 11.65 8.05
C ILE A 57 5.10 12.12 6.82
N VAL A 58 4.69 11.69 5.63
CA VAL A 58 5.37 12.09 4.39
C VAL A 58 5.12 13.57 4.10
N ALA A 59 3.89 14.06 4.27
CA ALA A 59 3.57 15.47 4.04
C ALA A 59 4.33 16.42 4.97
N MET A 60 4.48 16.06 6.24
CA MET A 60 5.22 16.86 7.22
C MET A 60 6.74 16.69 7.06
N GLY A 61 7.22 15.47 6.92
CA GLY A 61 8.63 15.16 6.87
C GLY A 61 9.30 15.64 5.59
N VAL A 62 8.70 15.34 4.44
CA VAL A 62 9.25 15.72 3.12
C VAL A 62 9.21 17.23 2.92
N ALA A 63 8.09 17.89 3.31
CA ALA A 63 8.00 19.34 3.18
C ALA A 63 9.02 20.07 4.06
N SER A 64 9.20 19.64 5.31
CA SER A 64 10.21 20.19 6.21
C SER A 64 11.63 19.98 5.67
N LEU A 65 11.89 18.81 5.11
CA LEU A 65 13.18 18.49 4.51
C LEU A 65 13.49 19.40 3.30
N PHE A 66 12.51 19.65 2.43
CA PHE A 66 12.69 20.52 1.26
C PHE A 66 12.91 21.98 1.67
N MET A 67 12.27 22.45 2.75
CA MET A 67 12.50 23.78 3.30
C MET A 67 13.91 23.93 3.90
N ALA A 68 14.40 22.89 4.58
CA ALA A 68 15.71 22.90 5.24
C ALA A 68 16.86 22.70 4.24
N LEU A 69 16.67 21.88 3.23
CA LEU A 69 17.68 21.47 2.26
C LEU A 69 17.10 21.44 0.84
N PRO A 70 17.23 22.53 0.04
CA PRO A 70 16.69 22.57 -1.32
C PRO A 70 17.18 21.42 -2.23
N MET A 71 18.42 20.96 -2.03
CA MET A 71 18.95 19.80 -2.77
C MET A 71 18.27 18.48 -2.40
N ALA A 72 17.56 18.41 -1.27
CA ALA A 72 16.85 17.19 -0.85
C ALA A 72 15.76 16.78 -1.83
N TYR A 73 15.14 17.73 -2.53
CA TYR A 73 14.16 17.43 -3.58
C TYR A 73 14.78 16.59 -4.70
N THR A 74 15.91 17.03 -5.24
CA THR A 74 16.61 16.30 -6.31
C THR A 74 17.13 14.93 -5.80
N ALA A 75 17.72 14.91 -4.61
CA ALA A 75 18.18 13.65 -4.00
C ALA A 75 17.03 12.66 -3.82
N MET A 76 15.87 13.12 -3.34
CA MET A 76 14.69 12.28 -3.14
C MET A 76 14.11 11.77 -4.45
N LYS A 77 14.12 12.59 -5.52
CA LYS A 77 13.76 12.13 -6.87
C LYS A 77 14.65 10.98 -7.32
N VAL A 78 15.96 11.15 -7.24
CA VAL A 78 16.92 10.13 -7.66
C VAL A 78 16.78 8.85 -6.84
N ILE A 79 16.78 8.97 -5.51
CA ILE A 79 16.64 7.81 -4.60
C ILE A 79 15.30 7.11 -4.82
N GLY A 80 14.21 7.86 -4.92
CA GLY A 80 12.88 7.32 -5.17
C GLY A 80 12.77 6.65 -6.53
N GLY A 81 13.32 7.26 -7.59
CA GLY A 81 13.39 6.68 -8.93
C GLY A 81 14.17 5.37 -8.95
N LEU A 82 15.36 5.33 -8.33
CA LEU A 82 16.16 4.11 -8.19
C LEU A 82 15.39 3.03 -7.41
N TYR A 83 14.73 3.41 -6.31
CA TYR A 83 13.91 2.49 -5.54
C TYR A 83 12.78 1.89 -6.37
N LEU A 84 12.07 2.71 -7.15
CA LEU A 84 10.99 2.24 -8.03
C LEU A 84 11.52 1.29 -9.12
N CYS A 85 12.69 1.57 -9.69
CA CYS A 85 13.37 0.65 -10.60
C CYS A 85 13.68 -0.70 -9.93
N VAL A 86 14.29 -0.68 -8.74
CA VAL A 86 14.61 -1.91 -7.99
C VAL A 86 13.33 -2.68 -7.64
N LEU A 87 12.29 -1.98 -7.20
CA LEU A 87 10.99 -2.60 -6.90
C LEU A 87 10.37 -3.21 -8.14
N GLY A 88 10.41 -2.51 -9.28
CA GLY A 88 9.95 -3.00 -10.56
C GLY A 88 10.66 -4.28 -10.98
N ILE A 89 12.01 -4.31 -10.88
CA ILE A 89 12.82 -5.49 -11.18
C ILE A 89 12.50 -6.65 -10.22
N LYS A 90 12.34 -6.37 -8.92
CA LYS A 90 11.95 -7.40 -7.95
C LYS A 90 10.59 -8.00 -8.29
N MET A 91 9.59 -7.18 -8.59
CA MET A 91 8.25 -7.66 -8.97
C MET A 91 8.28 -8.45 -10.28
N TRP A 92 9.09 -8.03 -11.25
CA TRP A 92 9.27 -8.77 -12.49
C TRP A 92 9.92 -10.15 -12.27
N ARG A 93 10.94 -10.21 -11.41
CA ARG A 93 11.67 -11.46 -11.11
C ARG A 93 10.88 -12.39 -10.20
N SER A 94 10.15 -11.87 -9.22
CA SER A 94 9.32 -12.69 -8.31
C SER A 94 8.13 -13.32 -9.01
N ALA A 95 7.84 -12.94 -10.24
CA ALA A 95 6.88 -13.63 -11.09
C ALA A 95 7.29 -15.08 -11.43
N GLY A 96 8.53 -15.50 -11.11
CA GLY A 96 9.04 -16.84 -11.36
C GLY A 96 9.76 -17.49 -10.17
N ALA A 97 9.75 -16.89 -8.98
CA ALA A 97 10.50 -17.42 -7.82
C ALA A 97 9.64 -17.51 -6.55
N ASP A 98 9.89 -18.57 -5.79
CA ASP A 98 9.19 -19.01 -4.59
C ASP A 98 9.18 -18.01 -3.41
N GLN A 99 8.15 -18.05 -2.71
CA GLN A 99 7.56 -17.69 -1.41
C GLN A 99 8.47 -17.31 -0.22
N SER A 100 9.72 -16.91 -0.33
CA SER A 100 10.56 -16.68 0.86
C SER A 100 10.24 -15.41 1.67
N ASP A 101 9.65 -14.38 1.07
CA ASP A 101 9.32 -13.13 1.78
C ASP A 101 7.95 -13.13 2.50
N GLN A 102 7.12 -14.16 2.26
CA GLN A 102 5.82 -14.30 2.93
C GLN A 102 5.92 -14.95 4.32
N ALA A 103 7.07 -15.48 4.69
CA ALA A 103 7.28 -16.14 5.99
C ALA A 103 7.06 -15.21 7.19
N SER A 104 7.33 -13.92 7.03
CA SER A 104 7.12 -12.91 8.09
C SER A 104 5.63 -12.63 8.30
N THR A 105 4.85 -12.56 7.22
CA THR A 105 3.39 -12.32 7.29
C THR A 105 2.65 -13.56 7.79
N LYS A 106 3.13 -14.76 7.44
CA LYS A 106 2.55 -16.02 7.88
C LYS A 106 2.66 -16.22 9.39
N ARG A 107 3.78 -15.81 10.00
CA ARG A 107 3.95 -15.87 11.46
C ARG A 107 3.00 -14.96 12.24
N VAL A 108 2.67 -13.80 11.69
CA VAL A 108 1.70 -12.87 12.31
C VAL A 108 0.28 -13.42 12.16
N THR A 109 -0.04 -14.05 11.01
CA THR A 109 -1.36 -14.61 10.75
C THR A 109 -1.61 -15.91 11.55
N ASP A 110 -0.62 -16.80 11.64
CA ASP A 110 -0.77 -18.08 12.33
C ASP A 110 -0.87 -17.94 13.86
N SER A 111 -0.18 -16.94 14.45
CA SER A 111 -0.29 -16.66 15.89
C SER A 111 -1.62 -16.01 16.30
N GLU A 112 -2.34 -15.36 15.37
CA GLU A 112 -3.62 -14.71 15.63
C GLU A 112 -4.84 -15.57 15.26
N GLN A 113 -4.69 -16.52 14.35
CA GLN A 113 -5.78 -17.40 13.91
C GLN A 113 -6.29 -18.34 15.01
N HIS A 114 -5.51 -18.57 16.06
CA HIS A 114 -5.87 -19.43 17.20
C HIS A 114 -6.72 -18.75 18.28
N ARG A 115 -7.07 -17.44 18.12
CA ARG A 115 -7.87 -16.68 19.11
C ARG A 115 -8.97 -15.83 18.47
N VAL A 116 -9.79 -16.43 17.64
CA VAL A 116 -11.08 -15.80 17.32
C VAL A 116 -12.12 -16.33 18.32
N ASP A 117 -12.11 -15.78 19.53
CA ASP A 117 -13.22 -15.93 20.48
C ASP A 117 -14.47 -15.35 19.81
N ARG A 118 -15.45 -16.19 19.53
CA ARG A 118 -16.76 -15.70 19.08
C ARG A 118 -17.36 -14.89 20.21
N PRO A 119 -17.72 -13.63 19.97
CA PRO A 119 -18.27 -12.79 21.04
C PRO A 119 -19.60 -13.36 21.51
N ASN A 120 -19.73 -13.62 22.80
CA ASN A 120 -20.94 -14.14 23.41
C ASN A 120 -21.96 -13.05 23.77
N THR A 121 -21.54 -11.79 23.79
CA THR A 121 -22.40 -10.64 24.13
C THR A 121 -22.19 -9.47 23.15
N ALA A 122 -23.14 -8.52 23.13
CA ALA A 122 -23.01 -7.28 22.35
C ALA A 122 -21.80 -6.43 22.79
N SER A 123 -21.44 -6.48 24.07
CA SER A 123 -20.25 -5.82 24.63
C SER A 123 -18.96 -6.44 24.08
N ASP A 124 -18.90 -7.76 24.01
CA ASP A 124 -17.73 -8.49 23.49
C ASP A 124 -17.55 -8.24 21.99
N ALA A 125 -18.65 -8.12 21.25
CA ALA A 125 -18.64 -7.76 19.83
C ALA A 125 -18.07 -6.36 19.59
N HIS A 126 -18.35 -5.41 20.49
CA HIS A 126 -17.84 -4.03 20.40
C HIS A 126 -16.34 -3.95 20.73
N ILE A 127 -15.92 -4.69 21.76
CA ILE A 127 -14.49 -4.80 22.14
C ILE A 127 -13.70 -5.45 21.03
N THR A 128 -14.21 -6.53 20.45
CA THR A 128 -13.57 -7.22 19.32
C THR A 128 -13.48 -6.32 18.08
N ALA A 129 -14.51 -5.51 17.81
CA ALA A 129 -14.51 -4.55 16.71
C ALA A 129 -13.40 -3.49 16.83
N LYS A 130 -13.26 -2.88 18.00
CA LYS A 130 -12.20 -1.89 18.28
C LYS A 130 -10.80 -2.52 18.18
N LYS A 131 -10.64 -3.73 18.71
CA LYS A 131 -9.37 -4.47 18.64
C LYS A 131 -9.00 -4.76 17.18
N THR A 132 -9.93 -5.22 16.36
CA THR A 132 -9.68 -5.50 14.92
C THR A 132 -9.25 -4.22 14.21
N LEU A 133 -9.97 -3.12 14.39
CA LEU A 133 -9.67 -1.83 13.76
C LEU A 133 -8.28 -1.33 14.15
N PHE A 134 -7.96 -1.31 15.45
CA PHE A 134 -6.66 -0.86 15.93
C PHE A 134 -5.50 -1.74 15.43
N ARG A 135 -5.65 -3.07 15.48
CA ARG A 135 -4.63 -4.00 14.97
C ARG A 135 -4.41 -3.83 13.49
N SER A 136 -5.48 -3.65 12.71
CA SER A 136 -5.40 -3.43 11.27
C SER A 136 -4.69 -2.12 10.94
N ALA A 137 -4.97 -1.06 11.68
CA ALA A 137 -4.25 0.21 11.55
C ALA A 137 -2.75 0.03 11.86
N LEU A 138 -2.43 -0.72 12.91
CA LEU A 138 -1.05 -1.00 13.28
C LEU A 138 -0.33 -1.84 12.20
N VAL A 139 -1.01 -2.83 11.60
CA VAL A 139 -0.47 -3.61 10.47
C VAL A 139 -0.10 -2.69 9.32
N GLU A 140 -0.92 -1.70 9.00
CA GLU A 140 -0.63 -0.74 7.93
C GLU A 140 0.46 0.25 8.33
N ILE A 141 0.45 0.81 9.52
CA ILE A 141 1.48 1.72 10.03
C ILE A 141 2.87 1.06 10.01
N LEU A 142 2.93 -0.22 10.37
CA LEU A 142 4.16 -1.00 10.37
C LEU A 142 4.49 -1.65 9.01
N ASN A 143 3.68 -1.41 7.99
CA ASN A 143 3.89 -1.97 6.65
C ASN A 143 5.03 -1.26 5.92
N PRO A 144 6.22 -1.86 5.81
CA PRO A 144 7.35 -1.20 5.16
C PRO A 144 7.11 -1.00 3.66
N LYS A 145 6.30 -1.85 3.02
CA LYS A 145 5.95 -1.72 1.60
C LYS A 145 5.25 -0.39 1.37
N THR A 146 4.22 -0.10 2.15
CA THR A 146 3.43 1.13 2.05
C THR A 146 4.25 2.36 2.46
N ALA A 147 4.97 2.28 3.58
CA ALA A 147 5.81 3.38 4.07
C ALA A 147 6.82 3.84 3.01
N ILE A 148 7.57 2.90 2.44
CA ILE A 148 8.60 3.21 1.43
C ILE A 148 7.95 3.68 0.13
N PHE A 149 6.81 3.10 -0.26
CA PHE A 149 6.08 3.54 -1.45
C PHE A 149 5.64 5.00 -1.31
N TYR A 150 4.99 5.38 -0.21
CA TYR A 150 4.58 6.77 -0.01
C TYR A 150 5.77 7.73 -0.02
N LEU A 151 6.85 7.37 0.67
CA LEU A 151 8.05 8.19 0.76
C LEU A 151 8.75 8.35 -0.60
N ALA A 152 8.86 7.28 -1.38
CA ALA A 152 9.54 7.29 -2.66
C ALA A 152 8.67 7.80 -3.81
N PHE A 153 7.37 7.52 -3.78
CA PHE A 153 6.45 7.77 -4.89
C PHE A 153 5.84 9.17 -4.87
N LEU A 154 5.26 9.61 -3.75
CA LEU A 154 4.51 10.87 -3.72
C LEU A 154 5.34 12.11 -4.09
N PRO A 155 6.60 12.29 -3.62
CA PRO A 155 7.38 13.47 -3.93
C PRO A 155 7.66 13.65 -5.43
N GLN A 156 7.59 12.57 -6.20
CA GLN A 156 7.84 12.58 -7.64
C GLN A 156 6.81 13.41 -8.43
N PHE A 157 5.63 13.57 -7.83
CA PHE A 157 4.47 14.24 -8.45
C PHE A 157 4.17 15.60 -7.79
N THR A 158 5.12 16.12 -7.02
CA THR A 158 5.01 17.47 -6.43
C THR A 158 5.85 18.47 -7.18
N ASP A 159 5.39 19.72 -7.20
CA ASP A 159 6.10 20.85 -7.81
C ASP A 159 6.29 21.93 -6.73
N PRO A 160 7.55 22.20 -6.29
CA PRO A 160 7.84 23.25 -5.33
C PRO A 160 7.51 24.67 -5.83
N ALA A 161 7.43 24.87 -7.15
CA ALA A 161 7.11 26.16 -7.76
C ALA A 161 5.60 26.38 -7.94
N ALA A 162 4.77 25.36 -7.66
CA ALA A 162 3.32 25.49 -7.77
C ALA A 162 2.73 26.42 -6.71
N SER A 163 1.52 26.94 -6.96
CA SER A 163 0.78 27.79 -6.02
C SER A 163 0.40 27.10 -4.69
N LEU A 164 0.24 25.78 -4.72
CA LEU A 164 -0.04 24.97 -3.52
C LEU A 164 1.28 24.57 -2.85
N SER A 165 1.32 24.65 -1.52
CA SER A 165 2.47 24.18 -0.77
C SER A 165 2.74 22.69 -1.01
N VAL A 166 4.00 22.24 -0.94
CA VAL A 166 4.39 20.83 -1.11
C VAL A 166 3.63 19.92 -0.13
N SER A 167 3.45 20.35 1.14
CA SER A 167 2.65 19.62 2.12
C SER A 167 1.22 19.39 1.63
N THR A 168 0.57 20.44 1.10
CA THR A 168 -0.80 20.34 0.59
C THR A 168 -0.89 19.39 -0.59
N GLN A 169 0.07 19.48 -1.52
CA GLN A 169 0.15 18.59 -2.67
C GLN A 169 0.31 17.11 -2.20
N LEU A 170 1.20 16.86 -1.25
CA LEU A 170 1.42 15.52 -0.68
C LEU A 170 0.20 14.97 0.04
N ILE A 171 -0.56 15.81 0.76
CA ILE A 171 -1.81 15.39 1.41
C ILE A 171 -2.86 15.00 0.36
N ILE A 172 -3.02 15.80 -0.69
CA ILE A 172 -3.99 15.53 -1.76
C ILE A 172 -3.61 14.23 -2.49
N LEU A 173 -2.38 14.14 -3.00
CA LEU A 173 -1.90 12.98 -3.74
C LEU A 173 -1.91 11.72 -2.87
N GLY A 174 -1.46 11.84 -1.62
CA GLY A 174 -1.46 10.74 -0.67
C GLY A 174 -2.86 10.26 -0.32
N SER A 175 -3.84 11.17 -0.19
CA SER A 175 -5.24 10.81 0.03
C SER A 175 -5.82 10.06 -1.18
N VAL A 176 -5.50 10.49 -2.40
CA VAL A 176 -5.91 9.79 -3.62
C VAL A 176 -5.33 8.37 -3.65
N VAL A 177 -4.04 8.21 -3.37
CA VAL A 177 -3.39 6.89 -3.28
C VAL A 177 -4.05 6.03 -2.20
N ASN A 178 -4.31 6.60 -1.02
CA ASN A 178 -4.96 5.87 0.08
C ASN A 178 -6.36 5.40 -0.28
N ILE A 179 -7.14 6.19 -1.03
CA ILE A 179 -8.45 5.79 -1.56
C ILE A 179 -8.31 4.64 -2.56
N LEU A 180 -7.32 4.68 -3.45
CA LEU A 180 -7.04 3.59 -4.39
C LEU A 180 -6.67 2.30 -3.65
N PHE A 181 -5.80 2.36 -2.63
CA PHE A 181 -5.44 1.21 -1.80
C PHE A 181 -6.66 0.65 -1.09
N SER A 182 -7.49 1.52 -0.51
CA SER A 182 -8.73 1.11 0.16
C SER A 182 -9.72 0.44 -0.80
N SER A 183 -9.78 0.88 -2.06
CA SER A 183 -10.62 0.22 -3.07
C SER A 183 -10.15 -1.21 -3.35
N ALA A 184 -8.84 -1.45 -3.40
CA ALA A 184 -8.27 -2.78 -3.56
C ALA A 184 -8.56 -3.68 -2.34
N ASP A 185 -8.45 -3.12 -1.12
CA ASP A 185 -8.80 -3.85 0.11
C ASP A 185 -10.29 -4.21 0.16
N LEU A 186 -11.18 -3.29 -0.25
CA LEU A 186 -12.61 -3.57 -0.34
C LEU A 186 -12.92 -4.68 -1.34
N ILE A 187 -12.30 -4.64 -2.54
CA ILE A 187 -12.42 -5.73 -3.52
C ILE A 187 -11.96 -7.05 -2.90
N CYS A 188 -10.82 -7.02 -2.20
CA CYS A 188 -10.30 -8.20 -1.53
C CYS A 188 -11.28 -8.74 -0.46
N VAL A 189 -11.92 -7.88 0.33
CA VAL A 189 -12.94 -8.28 1.32
C VAL A 189 -14.16 -8.91 0.66
N TYR A 190 -14.66 -8.31 -0.44
CA TYR A 190 -15.85 -8.84 -1.12
C TYR A 190 -15.59 -10.18 -1.83
N PHE A 191 -14.37 -10.37 -2.34
CA PHE A 191 -13.95 -11.54 -3.09
C PHE A 191 -12.91 -12.40 -2.35
N ALA A 192 -12.84 -12.30 -1.02
CA ALA A 192 -11.79 -12.90 -0.20
C ALA A 192 -11.49 -14.37 -0.51
N SER A 193 -12.53 -15.20 -0.64
CA SER A 193 -12.36 -16.62 -0.99
C SER A 193 -11.82 -16.83 -2.41
N ARG A 194 -12.23 -15.99 -3.37
CA ARG A 194 -11.72 -16.07 -4.76
C ARG A 194 -10.31 -15.52 -4.87
N VAL A 195 -10.02 -14.41 -4.18
CA VAL A 195 -8.66 -13.83 -4.15
C VAL A 195 -7.67 -14.80 -3.54
N LEU A 196 -8.02 -15.46 -2.43
CA LEU A 196 -7.15 -16.48 -1.83
C LEU A 196 -6.98 -17.69 -2.75
N ALA A 197 -8.03 -18.15 -3.40
CA ALA A 197 -7.93 -19.22 -4.39
C ALA A 197 -7.03 -18.84 -5.57
N LEU A 198 -7.11 -17.59 -6.06
CA LEU A 198 -6.21 -17.08 -7.12
C LEU A 198 -4.76 -16.95 -6.64
N LEU A 199 -4.55 -16.56 -5.37
CA LEU A 199 -3.20 -16.46 -4.78
C LEU A 199 -2.57 -17.83 -4.51
N GLN A 200 -3.39 -18.87 -4.37
CA GLN A 200 -2.97 -20.26 -4.19
C GLN A 200 -2.81 -21.03 -5.51
N GLN A 201 -3.27 -20.45 -6.64
CA GLN A 201 -3.10 -21.10 -7.95
C GLN A 201 -1.67 -20.96 -8.46
N PRO A 202 -1.18 -22.01 -9.19
CA PRO A 202 0.17 -21.97 -9.75
C PRO A 202 0.32 -20.88 -10.81
N GLU A 203 1.28 -20.02 -10.58
CA GLU A 203 2.12 -19.17 -11.44
C GLU A 203 1.51 -18.28 -12.54
N GLY A 204 0.42 -18.60 -13.22
CA GLY A 204 0.03 -17.89 -14.45
C GLY A 204 -0.45 -16.44 -14.25
N ALA A 205 -1.60 -16.24 -13.59
CA ALA A 205 -2.22 -14.91 -13.47
C ALA A 205 -1.47 -13.97 -12.51
N ARG A 206 -0.91 -14.53 -11.42
CA ARG A 206 -0.09 -13.78 -10.46
C ARG A 206 1.23 -13.34 -11.09
N SER A 207 1.84 -14.20 -11.89
CA SER A 207 3.07 -13.90 -12.64
C SER A 207 2.84 -12.75 -13.61
N PHE A 208 1.75 -12.77 -14.38
CA PHE A 208 1.41 -11.69 -15.30
C PHE A 208 1.21 -10.36 -14.59
N LEU A 209 0.43 -10.34 -13.50
CA LEU A 209 0.18 -9.12 -12.72
C LEU A 209 1.47 -8.53 -12.13
N ASN A 210 2.33 -9.38 -11.57
CA ASN A 210 3.62 -8.96 -11.02
C ASN A 210 4.57 -8.44 -12.11
N ARG A 211 4.61 -9.07 -13.29
CA ARG A 211 5.42 -8.59 -14.43
C ARG A 211 4.92 -7.25 -14.93
N PHE A 212 3.60 -7.11 -15.11
CA PHE A 212 3.01 -5.85 -15.57
C PHE A 212 3.28 -4.72 -14.56
N ALA A 213 3.05 -4.98 -13.26
CA ALA A 213 3.35 -4.02 -12.20
C ALA A 213 4.84 -3.66 -12.15
N GLY A 214 5.71 -4.65 -12.26
CA GLY A 214 7.16 -4.45 -12.32
C GLY A 214 7.60 -3.60 -13.51
N PHE A 215 7.01 -3.81 -14.68
CA PHE A 215 7.28 -3.03 -15.88
C PHE A 215 6.87 -1.55 -15.70
N VAL A 216 5.64 -1.30 -15.21
CA VAL A 216 5.14 0.08 -15.02
C VAL A 216 6.00 0.83 -13.99
N LEU A 217 6.34 0.20 -12.86
CA LEU A 217 7.17 0.83 -11.83
C LEU A 217 8.60 1.05 -12.30
N GLY A 218 9.17 0.11 -13.07
CA GLY A 218 10.49 0.24 -13.67
C GLY A 218 10.55 1.38 -14.69
N LEU A 219 9.54 1.49 -15.55
CA LEU A 219 9.43 2.58 -16.53
C LEU A 219 9.30 3.95 -15.84
N LEU A 220 8.44 4.02 -14.79
CA LEU A 220 8.30 5.24 -14.01
C LEU A 220 9.62 5.64 -13.33
N GLY A 221 10.28 4.69 -12.67
CA GLY A 221 11.57 4.93 -12.04
C GLY A 221 12.63 5.42 -13.03
N LEU A 222 12.67 4.86 -14.23
CA LEU A 222 13.58 5.31 -15.29
C LEU A 222 13.26 6.71 -15.78
N ASN A 223 11.98 7.03 -16.01
CA ASN A 223 11.55 8.36 -16.44
C ASN A 223 11.92 9.46 -15.42
N LEU A 224 11.99 9.12 -14.13
CA LEU A 224 12.37 10.04 -13.06
C LEU A 224 13.89 10.27 -12.94
N LEU A 225 14.70 9.41 -13.56
CA LEU A 225 16.16 9.51 -13.55
C LEU A 225 16.71 10.27 -14.77
N ILE A 226 15.89 10.45 -15.80
CA ILE A 226 16.20 11.19 -17.03
C ILE A 226 15.63 12.60 -16.90
#